data_deb26eb5d8d8abc9b61121ef50b8f2e9
#
_entry.id   deb26eb5d8d8abc9b61121ef50b8f2e9
#
_cell.length_a   1.000
_cell.length_b   1.000
_cell.length_c   1.000
_cell.angle_alpha   90.00
_cell.angle_beta   90.00
_cell.angle_gamma   90.00
#
_symmetry.space_group_name_H-M   'P 1'
#
loop_
_entity.id
_entity.type
_entity.pdbx_description
1 polymer ?
#
loop_
_entity_poly.entity_id
_entity_poly.type
_entity_poly.pdbx_seq_one_letter_code
_entity_poly.pdbx_strand_id
1 'polypeptide(L)'
;MLATHHDAELGGINFDRLLAEHFADEFQKRYRLNVRSNPRAYLRLLSECERLKKLMSANSQEIPLNIECFMDDKDVTGKMKRETFEKLAAGLLNRVETAMRSVLQSSSKQPTYDASIKTCFKALAV
;
A
#
# COMPACT_ATOMS: atom_id res chain seq x y z
N MET A 1 12.76 22.60 -15.45
CA MET A 1 12.80 21.71 -14.27
C MET A 1 13.74 22.31 -13.23
N LEU A 2 13.26 22.57 -12.01
CA LEU A 2 14.03 23.24 -10.96
C LEU A 2 14.79 22.25 -10.06
N ALA A 3 14.19 21.10 -9.78
CA ALA A 3 14.77 20.04 -8.95
C ALA A 3 14.13 18.70 -9.21
N THR A 4 14.86 17.62 -8.94
CA THR A 4 14.38 16.25 -9.00
C THR A 4 14.80 15.48 -7.76
N HIS A 5 13.99 14.52 -7.36
CA HIS A 5 14.30 13.56 -6.31
C HIS A 5 13.66 12.23 -6.65
N HIS A 6 14.29 11.14 -6.24
CA HIS A 6 13.74 9.81 -6.43
C HIS A 6 13.98 8.94 -5.19
N ASP A 7 13.12 7.96 -5.01
CA ASP A 7 13.29 6.89 -4.05
C ASP A 7 12.95 5.58 -4.78
N ALA A 8 13.95 4.74 -4.97
CA ALA A 8 13.83 3.51 -5.76
C ALA A 8 12.91 2.46 -5.11
N GLU A 9 12.68 2.57 -3.81
CA GLU A 9 11.85 1.63 -3.05
C GLU A 9 10.52 2.27 -2.61
N LEU A 10 10.09 3.31 -3.31
CA LEU A 10 8.85 4.01 -3.01
C LEU A 10 7.97 4.09 -4.25
N GLY A 11 7.00 3.21 -4.33
CA GLY A 11 6.05 3.15 -5.43
C GLY A 11 4.82 2.33 -5.07
N GLY A 12 3.85 2.26 -5.96
CA GLY A 12 2.61 1.51 -5.75
C GLY A 12 2.84 0.04 -5.39
N ILE A 13 3.85 -0.59 -5.97
CA ILE A 13 4.20 -1.98 -5.66
C ILE A 13 4.66 -2.17 -4.22
N ASN A 14 5.28 -1.18 -3.60
CA ASN A 14 5.70 -1.25 -2.20
C ASN A 14 4.48 -1.26 -1.27
N PHE A 15 3.44 -0.52 -1.60
CA PHE A 15 2.16 -0.57 -0.89
C PHE A 15 1.46 -1.92 -1.08
N ASP A 16 1.49 -2.47 -2.29
CA ASP A 16 0.91 -3.80 -2.56
C ASP A 16 1.63 -4.89 -1.80
N ARG A 17 2.96 -4.85 -1.73
CA ARG A 17 3.77 -5.78 -0.93
C ARG A 17 3.47 -5.68 0.56
N LEU A 18 3.29 -4.48 1.07
CA LEU A 18 2.93 -4.26 2.47
C LEU A 18 1.60 -4.94 2.81
N LEU A 19 0.59 -4.79 1.95
CA LEU A 19 -0.69 -5.47 2.09
C LEU A 19 -0.54 -6.99 1.98
N ALA A 20 0.24 -7.47 1.01
CA ALA A 20 0.47 -8.89 0.80
C ALA A 20 1.14 -9.54 2.02
N GLU A 21 2.13 -8.88 2.61
CA GLU A 21 2.79 -9.37 3.83
C GLU A 21 1.81 -9.43 5.02
N HIS A 22 1.00 -8.40 5.19
CA HIS A 22 -0.03 -8.38 6.23
C HIS A 22 -1.01 -9.56 6.09
N PHE A 23 -1.54 -9.76 4.88
CA PHE A 23 -2.45 -10.88 4.63
C PHE A 23 -1.76 -12.23 4.68
N ALA A 24 -0.50 -12.33 4.26
CA ALA A 24 0.28 -13.55 4.39
C ALA A 24 0.41 -14.00 5.86
N ASP A 25 0.70 -13.05 6.75
CA ASP A 25 0.77 -13.31 8.19
C ASP A 25 -0.61 -13.70 8.76
N GLU A 26 -1.66 -13.01 8.33
CA GLU A 26 -3.04 -13.33 8.75
C GLU A 26 -3.44 -14.74 8.30
N PHE A 27 -3.16 -15.08 7.06
CA PHE A 27 -3.49 -16.40 6.51
C PHE A 27 -2.67 -17.51 7.13
N GLN A 28 -1.41 -17.25 7.48
CA GLN A 28 -0.60 -18.21 8.22
C GLN A 28 -1.18 -18.49 9.61
N LYS A 29 -1.64 -17.47 10.30
CA LYS A 29 -2.26 -17.61 11.63
C LYS A 29 -3.63 -18.30 11.58
N ARG A 30 -4.45 -17.92 10.59
CA ARG A 30 -5.86 -18.38 10.49
C ARG A 30 -5.98 -19.73 9.80
N TYR A 31 -5.28 -19.92 8.70
CA TYR A 31 -5.39 -21.11 7.83
C TYR A 31 -4.18 -22.01 7.88
N ARG A 32 -3.11 -21.61 8.57
CA ARG A 32 -1.81 -22.29 8.62
C ARG A 32 -1.19 -22.50 7.23
N LEU A 33 -1.40 -21.54 6.34
CA LEU A 33 -0.87 -21.54 4.99
C LEU A 33 0.38 -20.65 4.92
N ASN A 34 1.49 -21.21 4.44
CA ASN A 34 2.70 -20.44 4.19
C ASN A 34 2.70 -19.90 2.76
N VAL A 35 2.13 -18.72 2.58
CA VAL A 35 2.02 -18.06 1.27
C VAL A 35 3.39 -17.76 0.67
N ARG A 36 4.38 -17.46 1.50
CA ARG A 36 5.73 -17.12 1.07
C ARG A 36 6.46 -18.29 0.42
N SER A 37 6.08 -19.53 0.74
CA SER A 37 6.68 -20.73 0.15
C SER A 37 6.19 -21.02 -1.27
N ASN A 38 5.07 -20.43 -1.68
CA ASN A 38 4.47 -20.65 -3.00
C ASN A 38 4.46 -19.35 -3.80
N PRO A 39 5.38 -19.16 -4.77
CA PRO A 39 5.46 -17.93 -5.55
C PRO A 39 4.18 -17.60 -6.34
N ARG A 40 3.47 -18.63 -6.85
CA ARG A 40 2.23 -18.42 -7.58
C ARG A 40 1.12 -17.86 -6.69
N ALA A 41 0.99 -18.41 -5.48
CA ALA A 41 0.03 -17.92 -4.50
C ALA A 41 0.36 -16.48 -4.07
N TYR A 42 1.62 -16.19 -3.86
CA TYR A 42 2.08 -14.85 -3.50
C TYR A 42 1.78 -13.82 -4.60
N LEU A 43 2.01 -14.17 -5.87
CA LEU A 43 1.69 -13.29 -7.00
C LEU A 43 0.19 -13.06 -7.14
N ARG A 44 -0.63 -14.08 -6.93
CA ARG A 44 -2.09 -13.91 -6.89
C ARG A 44 -2.52 -12.99 -5.76
N LEU A 45 -1.92 -13.15 -4.58
CA LEU A 45 -2.18 -12.26 -3.45
C LEU A 45 -1.80 -10.82 -3.76
N LEU A 46 -0.64 -10.59 -4.39
CA LEU A 46 -0.23 -9.26 -4.82
C LEU A 46 -1.23 -8.61 -5.78
N SER A 47 -1.72 -9.35 -6.76
CA SER A 47 -2.73 -8.86 -7.71
C SER A 47 -4.03 -8.47 -7.02
N GLU A 48 -4.49 -9.29 -6.08
CA GLU A 48 -5.70 -8.98 -5.31
C GLU A 48 -5.48 -7.80 -4.34
N CYS A 49 -4.29 -7.67 -3.77
CA CYS A 49 -3.93 -6.51 -2.95
C CYS A 49 -3.90 -5.21 -3.77
N GLU A 50 -3.41 -5.26 -5.00
CA GLU A 50 -3.47 -4.10 -5.90
C GLU A 50 -4.91 -3.70 -6.19
N ARG A 51 -5.77 -4.66 -6.49
CA ARG A 51 -7.20 -4.43 -6.70
C ARG A 51 -7.86 -3.85 -5.45
N LEU A 52 -7.57 -4.41 -4.28
CA LEU A 52 -8.07 -3.93 -3.00
C LEU A 52 -7.63 -2.49 -2.73
N LYS A 53 -6.37 -2.17 -2.98
CA LYS A 53 -5.84 -0.80 -2.87
C LYS A 53 -6.63 0.19 -3.72
N LYS A 54 -6.90 -0.16 -4.96
CA LYS A 54 -7.70 0.67 -5.88
C LYS A 54 -9.13 0.85 -5.39
N LEU A 55 -9.74 -0.19 -4.85
CA LEU A 55 -11.08 -0.12 -4.27
C LEU A 55 -11.13 0.75 -3.01
N MET A 56 -10.10 0.68 -2.17
CA MET A 56 -10.00 1.52 -0.96
C MET A 56 -9.84 3.01 -1.29
N SER A 57 -9.34 3.36 -2.47
CA SER A 57 -9.26 4.77 -2.86
C SER A 57 -10.64 5.41 -3.05
N ALA A 58 -11.61 4.62 -3.51
CA ALA A 58 -12.98 5.07 -3.75
C ALA A 58 -13.90 4.90 -2.54
N ASN A 59 -13.58 3.97 -1.64
CA ASN A 59 -14.43 3.58 -0.51
C ASN A 59 -13.67 3.68 0.82
N SER A 60 -14.29 4.32 1.81
CA SER A 60 -13.76 4.37 3.18
C SER A 60 -14.20 3.20 4.04
N GLN A 61 -15.14 2.40 3.57
CA GLN A 61 -15.66 1.23 4.27
C GLN A 61 -14.71 0.04 4.22
N GLU A 62 -14.97 -0.95 5.07
CA GLU A 62 -14.25 -2.20 5.08
C GLU A 62 -14.52 -2.99 3.78
N ILE A 63 -13.45 -3.37 3.10
CA ILE A 63 -13.54 -4.10 1.83
C ILE A 63 -13.06 -5.53 2.06
N PRO A 64 -13.87 -6.54 1.68
CA PRO A 64 -13.45 -7.93 1.79
C PRO A 64 -12.45 -8.30 0.68
N LEU A 65 -11.49 -9.13 1.03
CA LEU A 65 -10.58 -9.80 0.10
C LEU A 65 -10.92 -11.29 0.10
N ASN A 66 -11.42 -11.79 -1.02
CA ASN A 66 -11.77 -13.19 -1.18
C ASN A 66 -10.96 -13.78 -2.33
N ILE A 67 -10.22 -14.86 -2.06
CA ILE A 67 -9.48 -15.59 -3.08
C ILE A 67 -9.90 -17.06 -3.01
N GLU A 68 -10.51 -17.53 -4.08
CA GLU A 68 -10.91 -18.93 -4.23
C GLU A 68 -9.73 -19.79 -4.68
N CYS A 69 -9.67 -21.01 -4.16
CA CYS A 69 -8.62 -21.99 -4.50
C CYS A 69 -7.21 -21.36 -4.41
N PHE A 70 -6.92 -20.69 -3.29
CA PHE A 70 -5.68 -19.93 -3.10
C PHE A 70 -4.48 -20.86 -2.95
N MET A 71 -4.50 -21.74 -1.97
CA MET A 71 -3.49 -22.77 -1.71
C MET A 71 -4.18 -24.02 -1.15
N ASP A 72 -3.69 -25.21 -1.52
CA ASP A 72 -4.19 -26.50 -1.03
C ASP A 72 -5.72 -26.63 -1.16
N ASP A 73 -6.27 -26.13 -2.27
CA ASP A 73 -7.72 -26.08 -2.55
C ASP A 73 -8.54 -25.37 -1.46
N LYS A 74 -7.91 -24.51 -0.69
CA LYS A 74 -8.59 -23.71 0.34
C LYS A 74 -8.89 -22.30 -0.16
N ASP A 75 -10.10 -21.85 0.16
CA ASP A 75 -10.48 -20.47 -0.05
C ASP A 75 -10.01 -19.63 1.14
N VAL A 76 -9.50 -18.45 0.87
CA VAL A 76 -9.07 -17.52 1.90
C VAL A 76 -9.87 -16.23 1.82
N THR A 77 -10.21 -15.69 2.98
CA THR A 77 -10.93 -14.45 3.11
C THR A 77 -10.22 -13.52 4.09
N GLY A 78 -10.17 -12.26 3.74
CA GLY A 78 -9.65 -11.21 4.60
C GLY A 78 -10.49 -9.96 4.47
N LYS A 79 -10.23 -8.99 5.32
CA LYS A 79 -10.89 -7.69 5.29
C LYS A 79 -9.87 -6.60 5.56
N MET A 80 -10.03 -5.46 4.92
CA MET A 80 -9.18 -4.29 5.13
C MET A 80 -10.01 -3.03 5.16
N LYS A 81 -9.73 -2.18 6.12
CA LYS A 81 -10.22 -0.81 6.17
C LYS A 81 -9.14 0.16 5.70
N ARG A 82 -9.55 1.26 5.10
CA ARG A 82 -8.64 2.33 4.70
C ARG A 82 -7.78 2.83 5.87
N GLU A 83 -8.38 3.03 7.04
CA GLU A 83 -7.65 3.46 8.24
C GLU A 83 -6.56 2.48 8.67
N THR A 84 -6.85 1.19 8.63
CA THR A 84 -5.87 0.14 8.95
C THR A 84 -4.73 0.13 7.93
N PHE A 85 -5.06 0.27 6.65
CA PHE A 85 -4.06 0.37 5.60
C PHE A 85 -3.17 1.60 5.76
N GLU A 86 -3.73 2.76 6.07
CA GLU A 86 -2.97 3.98 6.33
C GLU A 86 -2.01 3.82 7.52
N LYS A 87 -2.42 3.14 8.57
CA LYS A 87 -1.55 2.83 9.71
C LYS A 87 -0.40 1.91 9.32
N LEU A 88 -0.67 0.87 8.54
CA LEU A 88 0.35 -0.05 8.04
C LEU A 88 1.33 0.66 7.09
N ALA A 89 0.83 1.56 6.28
CA ALA A 89 1.60 2.29 5.29
C ALA A 89 2.26 3.57 5.82
N ALA A 90 2.13 3.87 7.11
CA ALA A 90 2.64 5.12 7.69
C ALA A 90 4.13 5.37 7.39
N GLY A 91 4.97 4.33 7.43
CA GLY A 91 6.38 4.43 7.08
C GLY A 91 6.62 4.83 5.62
N LEU A 92 5.87 4.25 4.69
CA LEU A 92 5.94 4.59 3.27
C LEU A 92 5.40 6.01 3.01
N LEU A 93 4.33 6.40 3.67
CA LEU A 93 3.76 7.74 3.56
C LEU A 93 4.73 8.82 4.06
N ASN A 94 5.44 8.56 5.14
CA ASN A 94 6.50 9.45 5.64
C ASN A 94 7.64 9.59 4.63
N ARG A 95 8.01 8.54 3.92
CA ARG A 95 9.01 8.59 2.84
C ARG A 95 8.53 9.44 1.67
N VAL A 96 7.27 9.36 1.29
CA VAL A 96 6.67 10.23 0.26
C VAL A 96 6.78 11.69 0.69
N GLU A 97 6.40 12.01 1.91
CA GLU A 97 6.51 13.38 2.45
C GLU A 97 7.96 13.87 2.44
N THR A 98 8.89 13.06 2.88
CA THR A 98 10.33 13.39 2.88
C THR A 98 10.84 13.66 1.47
N ALA A 99 10.49 12.84 0.49
CA ALA A 99 10.88 13.03 -0.89
C ALA A 99 10.37 14.35 -1.46
N MET A 100 9.11 14.68 -1.21
CA MET A 100 8.53 15.94 -1.67
C MET A 100 9.14 17.16 -0.97
N ARG A 101 9.40 17.09 0.33
CA ARG A 101 10.11 18.16 1.05
C ARG A 101 11.52 18.38 0.51
N SER A 102 12.24 17.32 0.22
CA SER A 102 13.59 17.39 -0.37
C SER A 102 13.58 18.09 -1.72
N VAL A 103 12.63 17.78 -2.59
CA VAL A 103 12.47 18.45 -3.89
C VAL A 103 12.18 19.93 -3.71
N LEU A 104 11.26 20.29 -2.83
CA LEU A 104 10.89 21.68 -2.57
C LEU A 104 12.04 22.50 -1.99
N GLN A 105 12.82 21.95 -1.09
CA GLN A 105 14.02 22.59 -0.55
C GLN A 105 15.08 22.79 -1.63
N SER A 106 15.30 21.80 -2.48
CA SER A 106 16.28 21.85 -3.56
C SER A 106 15.90 22.85 -4.66
N SER A 107 14.62 23.12 -4.85
CA SER A 107 14.13 24.04 -5.89
C SER A 107 14.31 25.52 -5.52
N SER A 108 14.73 25.84 -4.31
CA SER A 108 14.86 27.23 -3.78
C SER A 108 13.57 28.05 -3.80
N LYS A 109 12.44 27.43 -4.16
CA LYS A 109 11.11 28.03 -4.09
C LYS A 109 10.36 27.46 -2.91
N GLN A 110 10.08 28.28 -1.92
CA GLN A 110 9.18 27.86 -0.85
C GLN A 110 7.76 27.81 -1.38
N PRO A 111 7.06 26.68 -1.20
CA PRO A 111 5.66 26.62 -1.58
C PRO A 111 4.84 27.49 -0.64
N THR A 112 4.04 28.38 -1.21
CA THR A 112 3.06 29.18 -0.47
C THR A 112 1.87 28.32 0.00
N TYR A 113 1.87 27.00 -0.24
CA TYR A 113 0.72 26.10 -0.09
C TYR A 113 1.03 24.82 0.67
N ASP A 114 1.63 24.92 1.85
CA ASP A 114 1.90 23.75 2.71
C ASP A 114 0.63 22.92 2.99
N ALA A 115 -0.50 23.58 3.19
CA ALA A 115 -1.77 22.90 3.43
C ALA A 115 -2.26 22.13 2.20
N SER A 116 -2.08 22.67 0.99
CA SER A 116 -2.45 22.00 -0.27
C SER A 116 -1.58 20.78 -0.53
N ILE A 117 -0.30 20.84 -0.21
CA ILE A 117 0.61 19.70 -0.31
C ILE A 117 0.19 18.60 0.64
N LYS A 118 -0.13 18.91 1.89
CA LYS A 118 -0.63 17.91 2.86
C LYS A 118 -1.93 17.26 2.40
N THR A 119 -2.82 18.01 1.76
CA THR A 119 -4.06 17.49 1.19
C THR A 119 -3.78 16.57 0.00
N CYS A 120 -2.85 16.94 -0.88
CA CYS A 120 -2.39 16.07 -1.98
C CYS A 120 -1.78 14.78 -1.47
N PHE A 121 -1.00 14.82 -0.41
CA PHE A 121 -0.45 13.61 0.23
C PHE A 121 -1.53 12.65 0.68
N LYS A 122 -2.58 13.15 1.32
CA LYS A 122 -3.71 12.29 1.73
C LYS A 122 -4.44 11.68 0.54
N ALA A 123 -4.54 12.39 -0.57
CA ALA A 123 -5.16 11.88 -1.80
C ALA A 123 -4.28 10.86 -2.51
N LEU A 124 -2.95 11.03 -2.51
CA LEU A 124 -1.98 10.10 -3.11
C LEU A 124 -1.72 8.86 -2.25
N ALA A 125 -2.03 8.91 -0.97
CA ALA A 125 -1.79 7.82 -0.02
C ALA A 125 -2.70 6.60 -0.24
N VAL A 126 -3.65 6.71 -1.13
CA VAL A 126 -4.59 5.62 -1.44
C VAL A 126 -4.69 5.41 -2.97
#